data_725f5d7d480556949592dcec3ddc8803
#
_entry.id   725f5d7d480556949592dcec3ddc8803
#
_cell.length_a   1.000
_cell.length_b   1.000
_cell.length_c   1.000
_cell.angle_alpha   90.00
_cell.angle_beta   90.00
_cell.angle_gamma   90.00
#
_symmetry.space_group_name_H-M   'P 1'
#
loop_
_entity.id
_entity.type
_entity.pdbx_description
1 polymer ?
#
loop_
_entity_poly.entity_id
_entity_poly.type
_entity_poly.pdbx_seq_one_letter_code
_entity_poly.pdbx_strand_id
1 'polypeptide(L)'
;IPHMTQYGSETILPYNKEEQKGTQVKRMFDSIAETYDQLNHTLSFGIDKIWRRKGIAFLRPFSPKTILDIATGTGDLAISMYKKLRPDHIVGADISLGMMEVGRKKVAAAGYSEHISFEQQDCTALTYEENSFDAVTAAFGVRNFENIEQGISEMYRVLKPGGHIMILELSTPEHFPMRQ
;
A
#
# COMPACT_ATOMS: atom_id res chain seq x y z
N ILE A 1 0.66 -26.98 -15.22
CA ILE A 1 0.32 -25.54 -14.98
C ILE A 1 -0.05 -25.49 -13.51
N PRO A 2 0.70 -24.78 -12.63
CA PRO A 2 0.29 -24.64 -11.24
C PRO A 2 -1.06 -23.93 -11.20
N HIS A 3 -2.02 -24.48 -10.47
CA HIS A 3 -3.28 -23.83 -10.19
C HIS A 3 -2.98 -22.55 -9.39
N MET A 4 -3.19 -21.39 -10.02
CA MET A 4 -3.17 -20.12 -9.29
C MET A 4 -4.32 -20.14 -8.28
N THR A 5 -4.01 -19.95 -7.03
CA THR A 5 -5.02 -19.88 -5.95
C THR A 5 -5.76 -18.55 -6.07
N GLN A 6 -7.06 -18.58 -6.31
CA GLN A 6 -7.87 -17.37 -6.34
C GLN A 6 -8.35 -17.05 -4.92
N TYR A 7 -7.96 -15.89 -4.42
CA TYR A 7 -8.38 -15.42 -3.09
C TYR A 7 -9.78 -14.79 -3.16
N GLY A 8 -10.57 -14.95 -2.10
CA GLY A 8 -11.94 -14.42 -2.04
C GLY A 8 -12.05 -12.92 -2.30
N SER A 9 -11.05 -12.13 -1.88
CA SER A 9 -11.00 -10.69 -2.14
C SER A 9 -10.80 -10.32 -3.61
N GLU A 10 -10.22 -11.20 -4.44
CA GLU A 10 -10.04 -10.96 -5.87
C GLU A 10 -11.37 -10.97 -6.63
N THR A 11 -12.39 -11.65 -6.11
CA THR A 11 -13.72 -11.76 -6.72
C THR A 11 -14.67 -10.64 -6.31
N ILE A 12 -14.30 -9.84 -5.32
CA ILE A 12 -15.12 -8.71 -4.86
C ILE A 12 -14.92 -7.52 -5.80
N LEU A 13 -16.02 -7.12 -6.47
CA LEU A 13 -16.05 -6.02 -7.42
C LEU A 13 -16.83 -4.84 -6.83
N PRO A 14 -16.29 -3.61 -6.83
CA PRO A 14 -16.97 -2.44 -6.26
C PRO A 14 -18.28 -2.06 -6.93
N TYR A 15 -18.41 -2.28 -8.25
CA TYR A 15 -19.57 -1.79 -9.01
C TYR A 15 -20.28 -2.87 -9.85
N ASN A 16 -19.59 -3.53 -10.80
CA ASN A 16 -20.22 -4.49 -11.71
C ASN A 16 -19.26 -5.62 -12.11
N LYS A 17 -19.78 -6.64 -12.85
CA LYS A 17 -19.02 -7.82 -13.29
C LYS A 17 -18.40 -7.68 -14.69
N GLU A 18 -18.68 -6.60 -15.40
CA GLU A 18 -18.27 -6.43 -16.81
C GLU A 18 -16.95 -5.71 -16.96
N GLU A 19 -16.51 -4.98 -15.94
CA GLU A 19 -15.31 -4.16 -15.94
C GLU A 19 -14.22 -4.79 -15.06
N GLN A 20 -12.96 -4.67 -15.45
CA GLN A 20 -11.82 -5.17 -14.68
C GLN A 20 -11.78 -4.58 -13.26
N LYS A 21 -11.44 -5.39 -12.27
CA LYS A 21 -11.39 -4.98 -10.87
C LYS A 21 -10.50 -3.76 -10.64
N GLY A 22 -9.31 -3.74 -11.26
CA GLY A 22 -8.37 -2.62 -11.11
C GLY A 22 -8.97 -1.28 -11.53
N THR A 23 -9.72 -1.24 -12.64
CA THR A 23 -10.39 -0.02 -13.11
C THR A 23 -11.49 0.44 -12.14
N GLN A 24 -12.27 -0.49 -11.61
CA GLN A 24 -13.32 -0.18 -10.62
C GLN A 24 -12.73 0.32 -9.31
N VAL A 25 -11.67 -0.32 -8.83
CA VAL A 25 -10.93 0.07 -7.61
C VAL A 25 -10.35 1.48 -7.77
N LYS A 26 -9.71 1.75 -8.91
CA LYS A 26 -9.18 3.09 -9.22
C LYS A 26 -10.28 4.15 -9.15
N ARG A 27 -11.40 3.94 -9.85
CA ARG A 27 -12.51 4.89 -9.88
C ARG A 27 -13.12 5.10 -8.48
N MET A 28 -13.25 4.04 -7.70
CA MET A 28 -13.76 4.13 -6.33
C MET A 28 -12.85 5.02 -5.48
N PHE A 29 -11.55 4.79 -5.46
CA PHE A 29 -10.61 5.56 -4.67
C PHE A 29 -10.47 7.00 -5.17
N ASP A 30 -10.47 7.23 -6.49
CA ASP A 30 -10.47 8.60 -7.04
C ASP A 30 -11.69 9.40 -6.55
N SER A 31 -12.86 8.75 -6.43
CA SER A 31 -14.11 9.42 -6.02
C SER A 31 -14.16 9.81 -4.54
N ILE A 32 -13.42 9.12 -3.66
CA ILE A 32 -13.43 9.37 -2.21
C ILE A 32 -12.12 9.99 -1.69
N ALA A 33 -11.18 10.30 -2.58
CA ALA A 33 -9.81 10.66 -2.21
C ALA A 33 -9.73 11.79 -1.16
N GLU A 34 -10.52 12.85 -1.30
CA GLU A 34 -10.49 13.99 -0.38
C GLU A 34 -11.01 13.67 1.03
N THR A 35 -11.93 12.71 1.14
CA THR A 35 -12.55 12.33 2.42
C THR A 35 -11.98 11.02 2.99
N TYR A 36 -11.13 10.34 2.24
CA TYR A 36 -10.63 9.00 2.57
C TYR A 36 -9.96 8.93 3.94
N ASP A 37 -9.05 9.87 4.23
CA ASP A 37 -8.32 9.87 5.50
C ASP A 37 -9.26 10.01 6.70
N GLN A 38 -10.24 10.90 6.59
CA GLN A 38 -11.24 11.11 7.64
C GLN A 38 -12.10 9.86 7.84
N LEU A 39 -12.58 9.25 6.75
CA LEU A 39 -13.35 8.01 6.79
C LEU A 39 -12.53 6.87 7.39
N ASN A 40 -11.30 6.68 6.93
CA ASN A 40 -10.45 5.59 7.39
C ASN A 40 -10.10 5.72 8.89
N HIS A 41 -9.73 6.91 9.35
CA HIS A 41 -9.44 7.15 10.77
C HIS A 41 -10.67 7.01 11.66
N THR A 42 -11.84 7.40 11.18
CA THR A 42 -13.10 7.27 11.93
C THR A 42 -13.52 5.81 12.02
N LEU A 43 -13.49 5.06 10.90
CA LEU A 43 -13.90 3.66 10.86
C LEU A 43 -12.94 2.72 11.59
N SER A 44 -11.65 3.03 11.59
CA SER A 44 -10.63 2.22 12.28
C SER A 44 -10.49 2.54 13.76
N PHE A 45 -11.16 3.56 14.28
CA PHE A 45 -10.96 4.07 15.66
C PHE A 45 -9.48 4.32 16.00
N GLY A 46 -8.65 4.65 14.99
CA GLY A 46 -7.22 4.87 15.14
C GLY A 46 -6.36 3.60 15.25
N ILE A 47 -6.95 2.42 15.12
CA ILE A 47 -6.22 1.14 15.13
C ILE A 47 -5.21 1.08 13.98
N ASP A 48 -5.54 1.65 12.83
CA ASP A 48 -4.64 1.78 11.67
C ASP A 48 -3.31 2.45 12.05
N LYS A 49 -3.34 3.51 12.87
CA LYS A 49 -2.14 4.22 13.34
C LYS A 49 -1.26 3.34 14.26
N ILE A 50 -1.89 2.49 15.07
CA ILE A 50 -1.16 1.56 15.96
C ILE A 50 -0.44 0.52 15.12
N TRP A 51 -1.11 -0.09 14.14
CA TRP A 51 -0.51 -1.10 13.28
C TRP A 51 0.59 -0.53 12.39
N ARG A 52 0.39 0.66 11.79
CA ARG A 52 1.45 1.35 11.06
C ARG A 52 2.69 1.59 11.95
N ARG A 53 2.51 2.03 13.20
CA ARG A 53 3.65 2.18 14.14
C ARG A 53 4.39 0.88 14.40
N LYS A 54 3.67 -0.23 14.58
CA LYS A 54 4.28 -1.57 14.77
C LYS A 54 5.07 -2.01 13.53
N GLY A 55 4.49 -1.84 12.34
CA GLY A 55 5.18 -2.15 11.08
C GLY A 55 6.45 -1.32 10.87
N ILE A 56 6.40 -0.02 11.14
CA ILE A 56 7.58 0.84 11.08
C ILE A 56 8.64 0.42 12.10
N ALA A 57 8.23 0.03 13.32
CA ALA A 57 9.16 -0.46 14.33
C ALA A 57 9.85 -1.76 13.89
N PHE A 58 9.14 -2.63 13.15
CA PHE A 58 9.72 -3.84 12.54
C PHE A 58 10.82 -3.50 11.53
N LEU A 59 10.66 -2.46 10.70
CA LEU A 59 11.63 -2.06 9.69
C LEU A 59 12.84 -1.31 10.27
N ARG A 60 12.73 -0.72 11.46
CA ARG A 60 13.76 0.14 12.05
C ARG A 60 15.14 -0.51 12.15
N PRO A 61 15.30 -1.79 12.63
CA PRO A 61 16.62 -2.42 12.76
C PRO A 61 17.37 -2.56 11.43
N PHE A 62 16.63 -2.59 10.32
CA PHE A 62 17.20 -2.82 8.99
C PHE A 62 17.63 -1.53 8.29
N SER A 63 17.23 -0.37 8.82
CA SER A 63 17.59 0.97 8.30
C SER A 63 17.50 1.10 6.78
N PRO A 64 16.35 0.75 6.15
CA PRO A 64 16.21 0.79 4.69
C PRO A 64 16.44 2.20 4.17
N LYS A 65 17.19 2.33 3.06
CA LYS A 65 17.53 3.60 2.42
C LYS A 65 16.54 3.97 1.32
N THR A 66 16.10 2.97 0.57
CA THR A 66 15.10 3.12 -0.50
C THR A 66 13.90 2.24 -0.20
N ILE A 67 12.72 2.84 -0.13
CA ILE A 67 11.47 2.15 0.20
C ILE A 67 10.46 2.35 -0.91
N LEU A 68 9.80 1.28 -1.34
CA LEU A 68 8.62 1.33 -2.17
C LEU A 68 7.38 1.06 -1.31
N ASP A 69 6.45 2.00 -1.28
CA ASP A 69 5.16 1.87 -0.59
C ASP A 69 4.05 1.64 -1.62
N ILE A 70 3.58 0.39 -1.71
CA ILE A 70 2.58 -0.05 -2.70
C ILE A 70 1.18 0.16 -2.16
N ALA A 71 0.26 0.59 -3.03
CA ALA A 71 -1.07 1.05 -2.67
C ALA A 71 -1.00 2.13 -1.57
N THR A 72 -0.10 3.09 -1.81
CA THR A 72 0.26 4.14 -0.84
C THR A 72 -0.92 5.07 -0.51
N GLY A 73 -1.91 5.16 -1.40
CA GLY A 73 -3.07 6.02 -1.24
C GLY A 73 -2.69 7.49 -1.05
N THR A 74 -3.12 8.06 0.05
CA THR A 74 -2.81 9.45 0.44
C THR A 74 -1.45 9.61 1.13
N GLY A 75 -0.61 8.57 1.13
CA GLY A 75 0.77 8.62 1.61
C GLY A 75 0.95 8.62 3.13
N ASP A 76 -0.04 8.26 3.91
CA ASP A 76 0.05 8.26 5.38
C ASP A 76 1.16 7.36 5.92
N LEU A 77 1.33 6.15 5.34
CA LEU A 77 2.40 5.25 5.73
C LEU A 77 3.75 5.80 5.31
N ALA A 78 3.88 6.28 4.07
CA ALA A 78 5.11 6.88 3.55
C ALA A 78 5.59 8.06 4.41
N ILE A 79 4.69 8.99 4.75
CA ILE A 79 4.99 10.13 5.64
C ILE A 79 5.43 9.64 7.03
N SER A 80 4.74 8.64 7.58
CA SER A 80 5.05 8.08 8.90
C SER A 80 6.39 7.36 8.90
N MET A 81 6.72 6.60 7.84
CA MET A 81 8.03 5.94 7.66
C MET A 81 9.14 6.97 7.55
N TYR A 82 8.97 8.02 6.73
CA TYR A 82 10.00 9.06 6.63
C TYR A 82 10.28 9.74 7.96
N LYS A 83 9.24 10.09 8.72
CA LYS A 83 9.40 10.68 10.07
C LYS A 83 10.20 9.81 11.03
N LYS A 84 10.06 8.49 10.95
CA LYS A 84 10.60 7.54 11.95
C LYS A 84 11.89 6.85 11.53
N LEU A 85 12.08 6.58 10.24
CA LEU A 85 13.21 5.81 9.71
C LEU A 85 14.25 6.69 9.00
N ARG A 86 13.82 7.85 8.47
CA ARG A 86 14.68 8.77 7.70
C ARG A 86 15.42 8.07 6.55
N PRO A 87 14.73 7.32 5.67
CA PRO A 87 15.34 6.79 4.48
C PRO A 87 15.81 7.91 3.54
N ASP A 88 16.65 7.58 2.56
CA ASP A 88 17.07 8.55 1.56
C ASP A 88 15.88 8.91 0.64
N HIS A 89 15.08 7.91 0.24
CA HIS A 89 13.91 8.13 -0.60
C HIS A 89 12.81 7.09 -0.37
N ILE A 90 11.55 7.53 -0.47
CA ILE A 90 10.35 6.68 -0.51
C ILE A 90 9.60 6.96 -1.81
N VAL A 91 9.30 5.92 -2.57
CA VAL A 91 8.37 5.98 -3.70
C VAL A 91 7.01 5.45 -3.24
N GLY A 92 5.99 6.27 -3.26
CA GLY A 92 4.61 5.84 -3.08
C GLY A 92 3.98 5.48 -4.42
N ALA A 93 3.63 4.22 -4.60
CA ALA A 93 3.02 3.70 -5.82
C ALA A 93 1.54 3.43 -5.60
N ASP A 94 0.68 3.94 -6.47
CA ASP A 94 -0.76 3.69 -6.42
C ASP A 94 -1.37 3.73 -7.82
N ILE A 95 -2.52 3.11 -8.00
CA ILE A 95 -3.30 3.16 -9.24
C ILE A 95 -4.16 4.43 -9.32
N SER A 96 -4.55 4.99 -8.17
CA SER A 96 -5.43 6.15 -8.04
C SER A 96 -4.64 7.46 -8.07
N LEU A 97 -4.81 8.24 -9.14
CA LEU A 97 -4.23 9.58 -9.25
C LEU A 97 -4.81 10.54 -8.21
N GLY A 98 -6.11 10.44 -7.93
CA GLY A 98 -6.79 11.28 -6.95
C GLY A 98 -6.21 11.12 -5.55
N MET A 99 -5.99 9.88 -5.11
CA MET A 99 -5.37 9.58 -3.83
C MET A 99 -3.95 10.15 -3.74
N MET A 100 -3.13 9.94 -4.78
CA MET A 100 -1.76 10.44 -4.81
C MET A 100 -1.70 11.97 -4.84
N GLU A 101 -2.66 12.65 -5.47
CA GLU A 101 -2.70 14.12 -5.46
C GLU A 101 -2.91 14.67 -4.04
N VAL A 102 -3.81 14.06 -3.26
CA VAL A 102 -3.95 14.35 -1.83
C VAL A 102 -2.63 14.08 -1.09
N GLY A 103 -1.98 12.95 -1.39
CA GLY A 103 -0.68 12.59 -0.83
C GLY A 103 0.42 13.61 -1.12
N ARG A 104 0.53 14.09 -2.36
CA ARG A 104 1.49 15.13 -2.75
C ARG A 104 1.29 16.42 -1.94
N LYS A 105 0.04 16.86 -1.78
CA LYS A 105 -0.27 18.04 -0.95
C LYS A 105 0.15 17.84 0.51
N LYS A 106 -0.10 16.67 1.09
CA LYS A 106 0.31 16.33 2.47
C LYS A 106 1.83 16.30 2.62
N VAL A 107 2.54 15.69 1.67
CA VAL A 107 4.01 15.61 1.65
C VAL A 107 4.62 17.00 1.51
N ALA A 108 4.09 17.84 0.63
CA ALA A 108 4.54 19.23 0.45
C ALA A 108 4.31 20.06 1.72
N ALA A 109 3.14 19.96 2.33
CA ALA A 109 2.83 20.64 3.59
C ALA A 109 3.74 20.21 4.76
N ALA A 110 4.22 18.94 4.74
CA ALA A 110 5.17 18.41 5.70
C ALA A 110 6.64 18.76 5.39
N GLY A 111 6.95 19.33 4.22
CA GLY A 111 8.31 19.65 3.80
C GLY A 111 9.14 18.43 3.38
N TYR A 112 8.50 17.35 2.87
CA TYR A 112 9.18 16.10 2.53
C TYR A 112 9.23 15.78 1.04
N SER A 113 8.93 16.75 0.17
CA SER A 113 8.84 16.55 -1.28
C SER A 113 10.15 16.07 -1.95
N GLU A 114 11.30 16.34 -1.34
CA GLU A 114 12.60 15.85 -1.86
C GLU A 114 12.86 14.37 -1.49
N HIS A 115 12.10 13.83 -0.53
CA HIS A 115 12.32 12.49 0.01
C HIS A 115 11.18 11.51 -0.26
N ILE A 116 10.00 12.02 -0.62
CA ILE A 116 8.83 11.20 -0.92
C ILE A 116 8.25 11.63 -2.27
N SER A 117 8.25 10.71 -3.22
CA SER A 117 7.60 10.88 -4.52
C SER A 117 6.40 9.96 -4.68
N PHE A 118 5.52 10.28 -5.63
CA PHE A 118 4.35 9.46 -5.95
C PHE A 118 4.35 9.12 -7.44
N GLU A 119 4.15 7.84 -7.76
CA GLU A 119 4.13 7.32 -9.12
C GLU A 119 2.89 6.46 -9.35
N GLN A 120 2.22 6.65 -10.50
CA GLN A 120 1.12 5.79 -10.87
C GLN A 120 1.65 4.45 -11.35
N GLN A 121 1.29 3.37 -10.67
CA GLN A 121 1.72 2.02 -10.97
C GLN A 121 0.56 1.03 -10.79
N ASP A 122 0.54 0.03 -11.65
CA ASP A 122 -0.19 -1.20 -11.38
C ASP A 122 0.72 -2.13 -10.56
N CYS A 123 0.30 -2.47 -9.34
CA CYS A 123 1.08 -3.33 -8.46
C CYS A 123 1.26 -4.77 -8.98
N THR A 124 0.47 -5.20 -9.98
CA THR A 124 0.63 -6.49 -10.64
C THR A 124 1.61 -6.45 -11.82
N ALA A 125 2.07 -5.25 -12.22
CA ALA A 125 2.99 -5.03 -13.33
C ALA A 125 3.85 -3.79 -13.08
N LEU A 126 4.69 -3.82 -12.04
CA LEU A 126 5.55 -2.69 -11.68
C LEU A 126 6.61 -2.41 -12.74
N THR A 127 6.82 -1.15 -13.08
CA THR A 127 7.80 -0.74 -14.10
C THR A 127 9.23 -0.62 -13.57
N TYR A 128 9.47 -0.90 -12.28
CA TYR A 128 10.80 -0.85 -11.67
C TYR A 128 11.63 -2.08 -12.05
N GLU A 129 12.93 -1.89 -12.09
CA GLU A 129 13.89 -2.99 -12.27
C GLU A 129 13.92 -3.93 -11.05
N GLU A 130 14.43 -5.14 -11.25
CA GLU A 130 14.68 -6.08 -10.16
C GLU A 130 15.67 -5.48 -9.14
N ASN A 131 15.52 -5.87 -7.88
CA ASN A 131 16.49 -5.50 -6.83
C ASN A 131 16.69 -3.98 -6.66
N SER A 132 15.60 -3.19 -6.79
CA SER A 132 15.66 -1.72 -6.72
C SER A 132 15.51 -1.15 -5.32
N PHE A 133 14.77 -1.83 -4.43
CA PHE A 133 14.40 -1.28 -3.13
C PHE A 133 14.91 -2.11 -1.95
N ASP A 134 15.32 -1.43 -0.86
CA ASP A 134 15.75 -2.09 0.39
C ASP A 134 14.57 -2.63 1.19
N ALA A 135 13.41 -1.98 1.07
CA ALA A 135 12.15 -2.44 1.65
C ALA A 135 10.98 -2.17 0.70
N VAL A 136 9.99 -3.05 0.72
CA VAL A 136 8.71 -2.89 0.03
C VAL A 136 7.59 -3.00 1.05
N THR A 137 6.69 -2.02 1.08
CA THR A 137 5.61 -1.95 2.07
C THR A 137 4.25 -1.88 1.39
N ALA A 138 3.23 -2.39 2.06
CA ALA A 138 1.84 -2.17 1.70
C ALA A 138 0.97 -2.18 2.96
N ALA A 139 0.09 -1.20 3.12
CA ALA A 139 -0.83 -1.14 4.25
C ALA A 139 -2.28 -1.02 3.79
N PHE A 140 -3.08 -2.04 4.10
CA PHE A 140 -4.53 -2.12 3.87
C PHE A 140 -4.95 -2.04 2.39
N GLY A 141 -4.02 -2.32 1.47
CA GLY A 141 -4.24 -2.23 0.04
C GLY A 141 -4.18 -3.55 -0.72
N VAL A 142 -3.50 -4.57 -0.19
CA VAL A 142 -3.24 -5.83 -0.90
C VAL A 142 -4.55 -6.57 -1.28
N ARG A 143 -5.58 -6.51 -0.44
CA ARG A 143 -6.91 -7.08 -0.72
C ARG A 143 -7.59 -6.50 -1.96
N ASN A 144 -7.17 -5.31 -2.40
CA ASN A 144 -7.72 -4.62 -3.58
C ASN A 144 -7.00 -4.99 -4.88
N PHE A 145 -5.91 -5.75 -4.82
CA PHE A 145 -5.19 -6.20 -6.00
C PHE A 145 -6.11 -7.05 -6.89
N GLU A 146 -5.97 -6.89 -8.20
CA GLU A 146 -6.68 -7.72 -9.16
C GLU A 146 -6.19 -9.17 -9.10
N ASN A 147 -4.90 -9.36 -8.92
CA ASN A 147 -4.24 -10.64 -8.69
C ASN A 147 -3.22 -10.49 -7.55
N ILE A 148 -3.53 -11.08 -6.40
CA ILE A 148 -2.71 -10.94 -5.18
C ILE A 148 -1.36 -11.66 -5.34
N GLU A 149 -1.34 -12.87 -5.90
CA GLU A 149 -0.09 -13.61 -6.11
C GLU A 149 0.87 -12.86 -7.03
N GLN A 150 0.35 -12.32 -8.13
CA GLN A 150 1.13 -11.51 -9.05
C GLN A 150 1.66 -10.25 -8.39
N GLY A 151 0.83 -9.55 -7.62
CA GLY A 151 1.26 -8.36 -6.88
C GLY A 151 2.37 -8.67 -5.87
N ILE A 152 2.24 -9.76 -5.11
CA ILE A 152 3.29 -10.19 -4.17
C ILE A 152 4.57 -10.62 -4.92
N SER A 153 4.44 -11.27 -6.06
CA SER A 153 5.58 -11.64 -6.91
C SER A 153 6.34 -10.40 -7.39
N GLU A 154 5.63 -9.35 -7.81
CA GLU A 154 6.23 -8.07 -8.20
C GLU A 154 6.91 -7.36 -7.02
N MET A 155 6.29 -7.36 -5.82
CA MET A 155 6.94 -6.86 -4.60
C MET A 155 8.27 -7.56 -4.32
N TYR A 156 8.29 -8.88 -4.49
CA TYR A 156 9.52 -9.67 -4.30
C TYR A 156 10.56 -9.39 -5.39
N ARG A 157 10.15 -9.27 -6.64
CA ARG A 157 11.05 -9.00 -7.78
C ARG A 157 11.81 -7.70 -7.61
N VAL A 158 11.14 -6.64 -7.19
CA VAL A 158 11.75 -5.32 -7.03
C VAL A 158 12.54 -5.17 -5.72
N LEU A 159 12.43 -6.12 -4.80
CA LEU A 159 13.13 -6.12 -3.53
C LEU A 159 14.58 -6.60 -3.71
N LYS A 160 15.54 -5.88 -3.14
CA LYS A 160 16.95 -6.29 -3.12
C LYS A 160 17.16 -7.56 -2.29
N PRO A 161 18.17 -8.39 -2.63
CA PRO A 161 18.57 -9.49 -1.76
C PRO A 161 18.87 -9.00 -0.33
N GLY A 162 18.27 -9.66 0.66
CA GLY A 162 18.37 -9.24 2.07
C GLY A 162 17.43 -8.09 2.45
N GLY A 163 16.63 -7.59 1.52
CA GLY A 163 15.58 -6.60 1.80
C GLY A 163 14.37 -7.19 2.53
N HIS A 164 13.43 -6.34 2.91
CA HIS A 164 12.29 -6.72 3.75
C HIS A 164 10.96 -6.28 3.14
N ILE A 165 10.00 -7.20 3.14
CA ILE A 165 8.60 -6.89 2.79
C ILE A 165 7.82 -6.71 4.09
N MET A 166 7.02 -5.65 4.18
CA MET A 166 6.08 -5.41 5.26
C MET A 166 4.67 -5.23 4.70
N ILE A 167 3.79 -6.16 5.01
CA ILE A 167 2.37 -6.08 4.65
C ILE A 167 1.55 -5.95 5.94
N LEU A 168 0.74 -4.90 6.00
CA LEU A 168 -0.29 -4.72 7.02
C LEU A 168 -1.65 -4.91 6.35
N GLU A 169 -2.42 -5.91 6.80
CA GLU A 169 -3.74 -6.17 6.25
C GLU A 169 -4.71 -6.60 7.35
N LEU A 170 -6.00 -6.27 7.16
CA LEU A 170 -7.05 -6.72 8.05
C LEU A 170 -7.46 -8.13 7.66
N SER A 171 -7.44 -9.04 8.63
CA SER A 171 -7.96 -10.40 8.46
C SER A 171 -9.29 -10.56 9.21
N THR A 172 -10.15 -11.43 8.69
CA THR A 172 -11.36 -11.85 9.42
C THR A 172 -10.93 -12.76 10.57
N PRO A 173 -11.40 -12.51 11.81
CA PRO A 173 -11.09 -13.39 12.93
C PRO A 173 -11.62 -14.81 12.66
N GLU A 174 -10.77 -15.83 12.83
CA GLU A 174 -11.14 -17.23 12.60
C GLU A 174 -11.79 -17.86 13.82
N HIS A 175 -11.64 -17.27 15.02
CA HIS A 175 -12.09 -17.82 16.28
C HIS A 175 -13.04 -16.90 17.04
N PHE A 176 -14.03 -17.51 17.73
CA PHE A 176 -14.88 -16.84 18.72
C PHE A 176 -14.01 -16.19 19.83
N PRO A 177 -14.37 -14.98 20.35
CA PRO A 177 -15.63 -14.25 20.19
C PRO A 177 -15.67 -13.24 19.03
N MET A 178 -14.62 -13.11 18.24
CA MET A 178 -14.48 -12.05 17.23
C MET A 178 -15.04 -12.44 15.85
N ARG A 179 -15.56 -13.67 15.70
CA ARG A 179 -16.23 -14.11 14.48
C ARG A 179 -17.73 -13.82 14.63
N GLN A 180 -18.20 -12.73 14.06
CA GLN A 180 -19.63 -12.45 13.85
C GLN A 180 -19.90 -12.30 12.37
#